data_7c9307c003e2fbc4d3bdd372c1498776
#
_entry.id   7c9307c003e2fbc4d3bdd372c1498776
#
_cell.length_a   1.000
_cell.length_b   1.000
_cell.length_c   1.000
_cell.angle_alpha   90.00
_cell.angle_beta   90.00
_cell.angle_gamma   90.00
#
_symmetry.space_group_name_H-M   'P 1'
#
loop_
_entity.id
_entity.type
_entity.pdbx_description
1 polymer ?
#
loop_
_entity_poly.entity_id
_entity_poly.type
_entity_poly.pdbx_seq_one_letter_code
_entity_poly.pdbx_strand_id
1 'polypeptide(L)'
;MTAIDDARYMDLALALAQAQQGRTAPNPAVGCVLVRQGRIIATGATQDGGRPHAERVALDAAGDQAAGATAYVTLEPCAHHGQTPPCAEGLVQAGVARVVIACQDEYHEVAGRGVAILSDAGIVIETGLRKAAATALYCGFFQRLSSGLPQVAVDLRAGLYDAELTAATPEAAKAQIHAFSAAGMNRVRVAPDHPLAGLDWAGLLNT
;
A
#
# COMPACT_ATOMS: atom_id res chain seq x y z
N MET A 1 -22.83 -12.02 0.65
CA MET A 1 -22.37 -11.14 -0.46
C MET A 1 -21.96 -12.05 -1.62
N THR A 2 -22.13 -11.61 -2.85
CA THR A 2 -21.73 -12.37 -4.04
C THR A 2 -20.28 -12.04 -4.39
N ALA A 3 -19.59 -12.90 -5.16
CA ALA A 3 -18.24 -12.62 -5.65
C ALA A 3 -18.15 -11.33 -6.50
N ILE A 4 -19.26 -10.94 -7.13
CA ILE A 4 -19.34 -9.68 -7.90
C ILE A 4 -19.33 -8.47 -6.95
N ASP A 5 -20.01 -8.58 -5.80
CA ASP A 5 -20.02 -7.49 -4.81
C ASP A 5 -18.64 -7.32 -4.18
N ASP A 6 -17.96 -8.42 -3.82
CA ASP A 6 -16.61 -8.40 -3.25
C ASP A 6 -15.62 -7.70 -4.19
N ALA A 7 -15.69 -7.99 -5.50
CA ALA A 7 -14.82 -7.36 -6.49
C ALA A 7 -15.03 -5.83 -6.56
N ARG A 8 -16.28 -5.36 -6.49
CA ARG A 8 -16.61 -3.92 -6.53
C ARG A 8 -16.08 -3.18 -5.29
N TYR A 9 -16.18 -3.79 -4.11
CA TYR A 9 -15.64 -3.19 -2.88
C TYR A 9 -14.11 -3.16 -2.89
N MET A 10 -13.47 -4.19 -3.42
CA MET A 10 -12.02 -4.20 -3.59
C MET A 10 -11.56 -3.18 -4.64
N ASP A 11 -12.30 -3.03 -5.75
CA ASP A 11 -12.01 -2.01 -6.76
C ASP A 11 -12.08 -0.59 -6.16
N LEU A 12 -13.04 -0.33 -5.26
CA LEU A 12 -13.09 0.93 -4.52
C LEU A 12 -11.90 1.09 -3.57
N ALA A 13 -11.52 0.04 -2.83
CA ALA A 13 -10.34 0.09 -1.96
C ALA A 13 -9.06 0.41 -2.77
N LEU A 14 -8.89 -0.21 -3.93
CA LEU A 14 -7.77 0.08 -4.84
C LEU A 14 -7.78 1.52 -5.36
N ALA A 15 -8.95 2.06 -5.70
CA ALA A 15 -9.06 3.45 -6.14
C ALA A 15 -8.67 4.45 -5.02
N LEU A 16 -9.07 4.17 -3.76
CA LEU A 16 -8.67 4.94 -2.59
C LEU A 16 -7.15 4.89 -2.36
N ALA A 17 -6.55 3.70 -2.49
CA ALA A 17 -5.11 3.54 -2.40
C ALA A 17 -4.38 4.31 -3.52
N GLN A 18 -4.85 4.20 -4.77
CA GLN A 18 -4.26 4.88 -5.91
C GLN A 18 -4.29 6.40 -5.76
N ALA A 19 -5.36 6.96 -5.19
CA ALA A 19 -5.48 8.40 -4.94
C ALA A 19 -4.44 8.94 -3.94
N GLN A 20 -3.82 8.06 -3.14
CA GLN A 20 -2.79 8.42 -2.16
C GLN A 20 -1.36 8.12 -2.62
N GLN A 21 -1.16 7.55 -3.82
CA GLN A 21 0.19 7.34 -4.35
C GLN A 21 0.97 8.66 -4.42
N GLY A 22 2.28 8.60 -4.17
CA GLY A 22 3.17 9.75 -4.16
C GLY A 22 3.06 10.64 -2.91
N ARG A 23 2.27 10.25 -1.90
CA ARG A 23 2.03 11.06 -0.69
C ARG A 23 2.29 10.32 0.62
N THR A 24 2.44 8.99 0.57
CA THR A 24 2.45 8.13 1.77
C THR A 24 3.83 7.61 2.15
N ALA A 25 4.88 7.91 1.39
CA ALA A 25 6.23 7.46 1.71
C ALA A 25 6.61 7.79 3.17
N PRO A 26 7.30 6.87 3.87
CA PRO A 26 7.88 5.61 3.41
C PRO A 26 6.90 4.43 3.35
N ASN A 27 5.67 4.59 3.85
CA ASN A 27 4.65 3.55 3.88
C ASN A 27 3.97 3.36 2.51
N PRO A 28 3.38 2.18 2.23
CA PRO A 28 2.59 1.98 1.02
C PRO A 28 1.27 2.74 1.10
N ALA A 29 0.75 3.15 -0.06
CA ALA A 29 -0.59 3.71 -0.18
C ALA A 29 -1.62 2.57 -0.14
N VAL A 30 -2.27 2.35 0.99
CA VAL A 30 -3.27 1.31 1.23
C VAL A 30 -4.68 1.91 1.22
N GLY A 31 -5.66 1.15 0.75
CA GLY A 31 -7.08 1.46 0.85
C GLY A 31 -7.83 0.40 1.65
N CYS A 32 -8.81 0.84 2.42
CA CYS A 32 -9.69 0.00 3.21
C CYS A 32 -11.16 0.41 3.02
N VAL A 33 -12.03 -0.58 2.81
CA VAL A 33 -13.47 -0.38 2.73
C VAL A 33 -14.15 -1.33 3.73
N LEU A 34 -14.94 -0.79 4.65
CA LEU A 34 -15.74 -1.56 5.59
C LEU A 34 -17.18 -1.67 5.10
N VAL A 35 -17.67 -2.90 5.02
CA VAL A 35 -19.01 -3.21 4.49
C VAL A 35 -19.79 -4.03 5.52
N ARG A 36 -21.02 -3.62 5.83
CA ARG A 36 -21.95 -4.37 6.68
C ARG A 36 -23.30 -4.47 6.00
N GLN A 37 -23.85 -5.68 5.93
CA GLN A 37 -25.15 -5.95 5.29
C GLN A 37 -25.26 -5.39 3.86
N GLY A 38 -24.17 -5.52 3.07
CA GLY A 38 -24.12 -5.02 1.69
C GLY A 38 -23.99 -3.49 1.53
N ARG A 39 -23.81 -2.75 2.64
CA ARG A 39 -23.63 -1.30 2.63
C ARG A 39 -22.23 -0.92 3.07
N ILE A 40 -21.60 0.01 2.37
CA ILE A 40 -20.37 0.64 2.81
C ILE A 40 -20.68 1.48 4.04
N ILE A 41 -20.03 1.17 5.16
CA ILE A 41 -20.20 1.89 6.44
C ILE A 41 -19.06 2.88 6.68
N ALA A 42 -17.85 2.58 6.14
CA ALA A 42 -16.70 3.48 6.20
C ALA A 42 -15.70 3.15 5.11
N THR A 43 -14.85 4.11 4.79
CA THR A 43 -13.69 3.96 3.91
C THR A 43 -12.49 4.62 4.55
N GLY A 44 -11.30 4.14 4.22
CA GLY A 44 -10.04 4.71 4.66
C GLY A 44 -8.97 4.56 3.61
N ALA A 45 -8.01 5.46 3.64
CA ALA A 45 -6.77 5.36 2.87
C ALA A 45 -5.61 5.79 3.76
N THR A 46 -4.42 5.24 3.50
CA THR A 46 -3.21 5.70 4.18
C THR A 46 -3.08 7.22 4.01
N GLN A 47 -2.87 7.94 5.10
CA GLN A 47 -2.78 9.40 5.06
C GLN A 47 -1.38 9.87 4.65
N ASP A 48 -1.26 11.16 4.34
CA ASP A 48 -0.01 11.81 3.95
C ASP A 48 1.09 11.54 4.97
N GLY A 49 2.30 11.22 4.51
CA GLY A 49 3.40 10.80 5.36
C GLY A 49 3.25 9.37 5.89
N GLY A 50 2.27 8.60 5.40
CA GLY A 50 2.11 7.18 5.66
C GLY A 50 1.32 6.82 6.92
N ARG A 51 0.79 7.79 7.67
CA ARG A 51 0.02 7.55 8.90
C ARG A 51 -1.10 8.59 9.10
N PRO A 52 -2.22 8.16 9.73
CA PRO A 52 -2.60 6.78 10.08
C PRO A 52 -2.80 5.86 8.85
N HIS A 53 -2.76 4.54 9.08
CA HIS A 53 -3.01 3.53 8.05
C HIS A 53 -4.49 3.51 7.65
N ALA A 54 -4.79 2.95 6.46
CA ALA A 54 -6.13 2.91 5.88
C ALA A 54 -7.15 2.23 6.79
N GLU A 55 -6.77 1.09 7.39
CA GLU A 55 -7.65 0.32 8.28
C GLU A 55 -8.00 1.15 9.52
N ARG A 56 -7.03 1.86 10.08
CA ARG A 56 -7.27 2.72 11.24
C ARG A 56 -8.24 3.85 10.90
N VAL A 57 -8.05 4.52 9.77
CA VAL A 57 -8.96 5.58 9.28
C VAL A 57 -10.38 5.04 9.11
N ALA A 58 -10.51 3.86 8.48
CA ALA A 58 -11.81 3.24 8.25
C ALA A 58 -12.49 2.80 9.57
N LEU A 59 -11.73 2.22 10.50
CA LEU A 59 -12.25 1.78 11.81
C LEU A 59 -12.69 2.96 12.66
N ASP A 60 -11.91 4.04 12.70
CA ASP A 60 -12.27 5.25 13.45
C ASP A 60 -13.54 5.90 12.90
N ALA A 61 -13.72 5.88 11.58
CA ALA A 61 -14.93 6.40 10.95
C ALA A 61 -16.16 5.49 11.16
N ALA A 62 -15.97 4.17 11.22
CA ALA A 62 -17.06 3.23 11.42
C ALA A 62 -17.54 3.15 12.87
N GLY A 63 -16.63 3.35 13.84
CA GLY A 63 -16.93 3.15 15.26
C GLY A 63 -17.51 1.75 15.52
N ASP A 64 -18.55 1.68 16.36
CA ASP A 64 -19.21 0.42 16.74
C ASP A 64 -19.86 -0.33 15.56
N GLN A 65 -20.07 0.33 14.42
CA GLN A 65 -20.62 -0.31 13.23
C GLN A 65 -19.64 -1.31 12.58
N ALA A 66 -18.34 -1.23 12.91
CA ALA A 66 -17.33 -2.17 12.43
C ALA A 66 -17.57 -3.62 12.89
N ALA A 67 -18.25 -3.80 14.03
CA ALA A 67 -18.55 -5.14 14.53
C ALA A 67 -19.45 -5.92 13.55
N GLY A 68 -18.97 -7.13 13.17
CA GLY A 68 -19.65 -8.00 12.19
C GLY A 68 -19.50 -7.53 10.72
N ALA A 69 -18.71 -6.50 10.44
CA ALA A 69 -18.45 -6.04 9.08
C ALA A 69 -17.46 -6.95 8.33
N THR A 70 -17.41 -6.78 7.00
CA THR A 70 -16.32 -7.27 6.14
C THR A 70 -15.40 -6.10 5.81
N ALA A 71 -14.09 -6.27 6.02
CA ALA A 71 -13.05 -5.34 5.61
C ALA A 71 -12.42 -5.79 4.28
N TYR A 72 -12.36 -4.91 3.30
CA TYR A 72 -11.62 -5.10 2.05
C TYR A 72 -10.38 -4.23 2.13
N VAL A 73 -9.21 -4.86 2.14
CA VAL A 73 -7.93 -4.18 2.32
C VAL A 73 -7.01 -4.52 1.16
N THR A 74 -6.40 -3.51 0.57
CA THR A 74 -5.58 -3.70 -0.64
C THR A 74 -4.22 -4.34 -0.39
N LEU A 75 -3.71 -4.29 0.85
CA LEU A 75 -2.49 -4.95 1.32
C LEU A 75 -2.76 -5.65 2.64
N GLU A 76 -2.03 -6.72 2.93
CA GLU A 76 -2.10 -7.44 4.22
C GLU A 76 -1.99 -6.46 5.40
N PRO A 77 -2.93 -6.49 6.37
CA PRO A 77 -2.87 -5.66 7.56
C PRO A 77 -1.59 -5.89 8.37
N CYS A 78 -0.92 -4.83 8.77
CA CYS A 78 0.33 -4.92 9.50
C CYS A 78 0.17 -5.65 10.85
N ALA A 79 1.23 -6.42 11.23
CA ALA A 79 1.28 -7.25 12.43
C ALA A 79 2.32 -6.78 13.46
N HIS A 80 3.11 -5.76 13.13
CA HIS A 80 4.18 -5.28 14.01
C HIS A 80 3.75 -4.04 14.80
N HIS A 81 4.14 -3.99 16.06
CA HIS A 81 4.00 -2.80 16.89
C HIS A 81 5.03 -1.75 16.44
N GLY A 82 4.53 -0.60 16.00
CA GLY A 82 5.34 0.56 15.66
C GLY A 82 4.93 1.76 16.53
N GLN A 83 4.70 2.91 15.90
CA GLN A 83 4.15 4.09 16.59
C GLN A 83 2.68 3.91 17.02
N THR A 84 1.98 2.97 16.39
CA THR A 84 0.58 2.61 16.67
C THR A 84 0.46 1.10 16.78
N PRO A 85 -0.57 0.58 17.47
CA PRO A 85 -0.87 -0.86 17.46
C PRO A 85 -1.07 -1.39 16.03
N PRO A 86 -0.80 -2.69 15.78
CA PRO A 86 -0.98 -3.32 14.47
C PRO A 86 -2.42 -3.20 13.96
N CYS A 87 -2.58 -3.01 12.65
CA CYS A 87 -3.91 -2.95 12.03
C CYS A 87 -4.67 -4.27 12.17
N ALA A 88 -3.96 -5.42 12.11
CA ALA A 88 -4.58 -6.73 12.33
C ALA A 88 -5.25 -6.82 13.71
N GLU A 89 -4.57 -6.37 14.77
CA GLU A 89 -5.15 -6.32 16.12
C GLU A 89 -6.32 -5.32 16.19
N GLY A 90 -6.22 -4.18 15.50
CA GLY A 90 -7.31 -3.20 15.45
C GLY A 90 -8.59 -3.78 14.82
N LEU A 91 -8.45 -4.58 13.75
CA LEU A 91 -9.58 -5.26 13.11
C LEU A 91 -10.19 -6.33 14.04
N VAL A 92 -9.36 -7.06 14.79
CA VAL A 92 -9.82 -8.03 15.81
C VAL A 92 -10.60 -7.31 16.91
N GLN A 93 -10.04 -6.26 17.50
CA GLN A 93 -10.65 -5.48 18.58
C GLN A 93 -11.98 -4.84 18.16
N ALA A 94 -12.08 -4.41 16.90
CA ALA A 94 -13.32 -3.86 16.33
C ALA A 94 -14.38 -4.93 16.04
N GLY A 95 -14.07 -6.22 16.20
CA GLY A 95 -15.02 -7.32 15.98
C GLY A 95 -15.40 -7.52 14.50
N VAL A 96 -14.49 -7.21 13.57
CA VAL A 96 -14.71 -7.47 12.14
C VAL A 96 -14.88 -8.99 11.92
N ALA A 97 -15.88 -9.39 11.14
CA ALA A 97 -16.19 -10.81 10.95
C ALA A 97 -15.42 -11.45 9.78
N ARG A 98 -15.03 -10.67 8.76
CA ARG A 98 -14.34 -11.14 7.55
C ARG A 98 -13.37 -10.09 7.06
N VAL A 99 -12.20 -10.54 6.58
CA VAL A 99 -11.20 -9.68 5.93
C VAL A 99 -10.86 -10.26 4.56
N VAL A 100 -11.00 -9.42 3.52
CA VAL A 100 -10.63 -9.75 2.14
C VAL A 100 -9.40 -8.93 1.79
N ILE A 101 -8.30 -9.61 1.46
CA ILE A 101 -6.98 -9.02 1.20
C ILE A 101 -6.65 -9.16 -0.28
N ALA A 102 -6.31 -8.06 -0.95
CA ALA A 102 -5.93 -8.13 -2.37
C ALA A 102 -4.52 -8.71 -2.56
N CYS A 103 -3.54 -8.20 -1.82
CA CYS A 103 -2.14 -8.60 -1.92
C CYS A 103 -1.58 -8.84 -0.53
N GLN A 104 -0.87 -9.95 -0.35
CA GLN A 104 -0.08 -10.19 0.87
C GLN A 104 1.21 -9.38 0.80
N ASP A 105 1.77 -9.05 1.97
CA ASP A 105 3.11 -8.47 2.03
C ASP A 105 4.12 -9.54 1.56
N GLU A 106 4.90 -9.21 0.53
CA GLU A 106 5.89 -10.15 -0.03
C GLU A 106 7.20 -10.17 0.78
N TYR A 107 7.33 -9.30 1.78
CA TYR A 107 8.52 -9.26 2.62
C TYR A 107 8.51 -10.40 3.63
N HIS A 108 9.44 -11.35 3.48
CA HIS A 108 9.50 -12.63 4.22
C HIS A 108 9.40 -12.53 5.74
N GLU A 109 9.84 -11.43 6.35
CA GLU A 109 9.82 -11.27 7.80
C GLU A 109 8.44 -10.92 8.36
N VAL A 110 7.53 -10.40 7.54
CA VAL A 110 6.18 -9.96 7.94
C VAL A 110 5.06 -10.69 7.21
N ALA A 111 5.37 -11.35 6.08
CA ALA A 111 4.40 -12.07 5.26
C ALA A 111 3.59 -13.09 6.06
N GLY A 112 2.27 -12.99 6.01
CA GLY A 112 1.35 -13.91 6.67
C GLY A 112 1.14 -13.70 8.17
N ARG A 113 1.87 -12.81 8.84
CA ARG A 113 1.69 -12.55 10.28
C ARG A 113 0.37 -11.84 10.58
N GLY A 114 -0.02 -10.89 9.72
CA GLY A 114 -1.32 -10.22 9.84
C GLY A 114 -2.46 -11.20 9.62
N VAL A 115 -2.33 -12.07 8.62
CA VAL A 115 -3.26 -13.16 8.35
C VAL A 115 -3.35 -14.11 9.55
N ALA A 116 -2.22 -14.49 10.16
CA ALA A 116 -2.21 -15.36 11.34
C ALA A 116 -2.98 -14.74 12.53
N ILE A 117 -2.72 -13.48 12.89
CA ILE A 117 -3.44 -12.77 13.96
C ILE A 117 -4.96 -12.79 13.73
N LEU A 118 -5.39 -12.50 12.50
CA LEU A 118 -6.80 -12.49 12.14
C LEU A 118 -7.42 -13.90 12.20
N SER A 119 -6.69 -14.91 11.70
CA SER A 119 -7.12 -16.31 11.72
C SER A 119 -7.27 -16.85 13.13
N ASP A 120 -6.28 -16.60 14.00
CA ASP A 120 -6.28 -17.05 15.40
C ASP A 120 -7.43 -16.41 16.20
N ALA A 121 -7.90 -15.24 15.80
CA ALA A 121 -9.08 -14.58 16.35
C ALA A 121 -10.41 -15.09 15.77
N GLY A 122 -10.38 -16.06 14.83
CA GLY A 122 -11.58 -16.64 14.22
C GLY A 122 -12.21 -15.79 13.11
N ILE A 123 -11.47 -14.79 12.58
CA ILE A 123 -11.94 -13.96 11.47
C ILE A 123 -11.83 -14.74 10.16
N VAL A 124 -12.88 -14.72 9.34
CA VAL A 124 -12.86 -15.33 8.00
C VAL A 124 -11.95 -14.52 7.07
N ILE A 125 -10.97 -15.16 6.44
CA ILE A 125 -9.98 -14.50 5.59
C ILE A 125 -10.06 -15.02 4.17
N GLU A 126 -10.01 -14.11 3.20
CA GLU A 126 -9.83 -14.41 1.79
C GLU A 126 -8.69 -13.55 1.23
N THR A 127 -7.84 -14.15 0.40
CA THR A 127 -6.68 -13.46 -0.19
C THR A 127 -6.66 -13.58 -1.70
N GLY A 128 -6.04 -12.60 -2.37
CA GLY A 128 -5.78 -12.63 -3.81
C GLY A 128 -6.86 -11.98 -4.68
N LEU A 129 -7.92 -11.43 -4.09
CA LEU A 129 -8.93 -10.71 -4.86
C LEU A 129 -8.31 -9.43 -5.46
N ARG A 130 -8.27 -9.32 -6.80
CA ARG A 130 -7.59 -8.23 -7.53
C ARG A 130 -6.07 -8.18 -7.31
N LYS A 131 -5.43 -9.32 -7.01
CA LYS A 131 -3.98 -9.39 -6.70
C LYS A 131 -3.13 -8.65 -7.73
N ALA A 132 -3.33 -8.87 -9.03
CA ALA A 132 -2.51 -8.24 -10.08
C ALA A 132 -2.56 -6.70 -10.02
N ALA A 133 -3.74 -6.11 -9.77
CA ALA A 133 -3.89 -4.65 -9.64
C ALA A 133 -3.21 -4.12 -8.38
N ALA A 134 -3.33 -4.83 -7.26
CA ALA A 134 -2.67 -4.48 -6.02
C ALA A 134 -1.13 -4.59 -6.13
N THR A 135 -0.61 -5.68 -6.71
CA THR A 135 0.83 -5.85 -6.93
C THR A 135 1.41 -4.72 -7.80
N ALA A 136 0.70 -4.33 -8.86
CA ALA A 136 1.12 -3.20 -9.70
C ALA A 136 1.15 -1.87 -8.91
N LEU A 137 0.22 -1.67 -7.97
CA LEU A 137 0.18 -0.50 -7.09
C LEU A 137 1.39 -0.46 -6.14
N TYR A 138 1.82 -1.62 -5.62
CA TYR A 138 2.87 -1.75 -4.63
C TYR A 138 4.26 -2.06 -5.19
N CYS A 139 4.44 -2.11 -6.52
CA CYS A 139 5.71 -2.51 -7.13
C CYS A 139 6.91 -1.68 -6.63
N GLY A 140 6.77 -0.37 -6.48
CA GLY A 140 7.84 0.49 -5.97
C GLY A 140 8.15 0.23 -4.48
N PHE A 141 7.13 0.00 -3.66
CA PHE A 141 7.30 -0.35 -2.26
C PHE A 141 8.02 -1.69 -2.09
N PHE A 142 7.57 -2.73 -2.77
CA PHE A 142 8.21 -4.05 -2.73
C PHE A 142 9.63 -4.03 -3.31
N GLN A 143 9.86 -3.29 -4.41
CA GLN A 143 11.19 -3.13 -4.97
C GLN A 143 12.14 -2.49 -3.95
N ARG A 144 11.73 -1.41 -3.27
CA ARG A 144 12.58 -0.78 -2.25
C ARG A 144 12.89 -1.71 -1.08
N LEU A 145 11.93 -2.52 -0.64
CA LEU A 145 12.17 -3.50 0.43
C LEU A 145 13.13 -4.61 0.01
N SER A 146 13.06 -5.08 -1.24
CA SER A 146 13.88 -6.20 -1.73
C SER A 146 15.26 -5.78 -2.19
N SER A 147 15.39 -4.62 -2.86
CA SER A 147 16.65 -4.16 -3.47
C SER A 147 17.31 -2.99 -2.70
N GLY A 148 16.61 -2.39 -1.75
CA GLY A 148 17.05 -1.16 -1.11
C GLY A 148 16.92 0.10 -1.99
N LEU A 149 16.31 0.01 -3.19
CA LEU A 149 16.22 1.11 -4.14
C LEU A 149 14.76 1.37 -4.57
N PRO A 150 14.35 2.64 -4.74
CA PRO A 150 13.02 2.97 -5.22
C PRO A 150 12.83 2.55 -6.68
N GLN A 151 11.59 2.38 -7.09
CA GLN A 151 11.25 2.26 -8.51
C GLN A 151 11.50 3.61 -9.22
N VAL A 152 12.30 3.58 -10.28
CA VAL A 152 12.53 4.75 -11.14
C VAL A 152 11.77 4.56 -12.44
N ALA A 153 10.97 5.53 -12.85
CA ALA A 153 10.20 5.45 -14.09
C ALA A 153 10.05 6.81 -14.78
N VAL A 154 10.07 6.78 -16.10
CA VAL A 154 9.75 7.95 -16.92
C VAL A 154 8.23 8.06 -17.07
N ASP A 155 7.63 9.14 -16.56
CA ASP A 155 6.18 9.34 -16.58
C ASP A 155 5.81 10.83 -16.65
N LEU A 156 4.70 11.12 -17.31
CA LEU A 156 4.11 12.46 -17.35
C LEU A 156 3.41 12.82 -16.02
N ARG A 157 2.93 11.82 -15.27
CA ARG A 157 2.06 11.98 -14.09
C ARG A 157 2.88 12.15 -12.81
N ALA A 158 3.30 13.36 -12.47
CA ALA A 158 4.10 13.65 -11.28
C ALA A 158 3.43 13.19 -9.98
N GLY A 159 2.12 13.35 -9.84
CA GLY A 159 1.38 13.06 -8.61
C GLY A 159 1.30 11.59 -8.18
N LEU A 160 1.89 10.65 -8.94
CA LEU A 160 1.96 9.23 -8.60
C LEU A 160 3.31 8.81 -8.02
N TYR A 161 4.21 9.76 -7.77
CA TYR A 161 5.59 9.52 -7.37
C TYR A 161 5.92 10.30 -6.10
N ASP A 162 6.74 9.70 -5.24
CA ASP A 162 7.16 10.28 -3.96
C ASP A 162 8.22 11.39 -4.16
N ALA A 163 9.00 11.29 -5.25
CA ALA A 163 10.04 12.25 -5.59
C ALA A 163 10.24 12.37 -7.10
N GLU A 164 10.88 13.44 -7.52
CA GLU A 164 11.28 13.68 -8.91
C GLU A 164 12.80 13.79 -9.01
N LEU A 165 13.39 13.13 -10.02
CA LEU A 165 14.80 13.25 -10.32
C LEU A 165 15.10 14.62 -10.93
N THR A 166 16.09 15.31 -10.39
CA THR A 166 16.54 16.63 -10.88
C THR A 166 18.01 16.63 -11.32
N ALA A 167 18.79 15.61 -10.91
CA ALA A 167 20.20 15.50 -11.25
C ALA A 167 20.38 15.18 -12.74
N ALA A 168 21.21 15.96 -13.44
CA ALA A 168 21.35 15.91 -14.91
C ALA A 168 22.49 15.00 -15.42
N THR A 169 23.32 14.43 -14.53
CA THR A 169 24.36 13.47 -14.91
C THR A 169 24.11 12.10 -14.26
N PRO A 170 24.55 10.99 -14.87
CA PRO A 170 24.33 9.65 -14.32
C PRO A 170 24.86 9.46 -12.88
N GLU A 171 26.04 9.99 -12.59
CA GLU A 171 26.67 9.88 -11.26
C GLU A 171 25.87 10.65 -10.20
N ALA A 172 25.45 11.88 -10.50
CA ALA A 172 24.63 12.69 -9.62
C ALA A 172 23.23 12.09 -9.46
N ALA A 173 22.66 11.50 -10.51
CA ALA A 173 21.37 10.83 -10.49
C ALA A 173 21.42 9.58 -9.59
N LYS A 174 22.46 8.76 -9.69
CA LYS A 174 22.68 7.60 -8.81
C LYS A 174 22.73 8.05 -7.35
N ALA A 175 23.53 9.08 -7.02
CA ALA A 175 23.62 9.62 -5.67
C ALA A 175 22.25 10.15 -5.16
N GLN A 176 21.49 10.84 -6.01
CA GLN A 176 20.17 11.35 -5.66
C GLN A 176 19.16 10.24 -5.41
N ILE A 177 19.16 9.16 -6.22
CA ILE A 177 18.29 7.99 -6.02
C ILE A 177 18.61 7.27 -4.71
N HIS A 178 19.89 7.12 -4.36
CA HIS A 178 20.27 6.57 -3.06
C HIS A 178 19.81 7.45 -1.90
N ALA A 179 19.88 8.77 -2.03
CA ALA A 179 19.34 9.71 -1.03
C ALA A 179 17.82 9.59 -0.90
N PHE A 180 17.09 9.45 -1.99
CA PHE A 180 15.65 9.19 -1.98
C PHE A 180 15.31 7.85 -1.31
N SER A 181 16.11 6.80 -1.58
CA SER A 181 15.92 5.52 -0.91
C SER A 181 16.12 5.63 0.60
N ALA A 182 17.19 6.30 1.05
CA ALA A 182 17.45 6.56 2.47
C ALA A 182 16.34 7.36 3.15
N ALA A 183 15.68 8.26 2.40
CA ALA A 183 14.50 9.00 2.85
C ALA A 183 13.19 8.18 2.80
N GLY A 184 13.25 6.92 2.36
CA GLY A 184 12.10 6.01 2.33
C GLY A 184 11.19 6.18 1.10
N MET A 185 11.62 6.89 0.06
CA MET A 185 10.83 7.05 -1.16
C MET A 185 10.69 5.71 -1.90
N ASN A 186 9.48 5.37 -2.32
CA ASN A 186 9.18 4.11 -3.00
C ASN A 186 9.26 4.24 -4.51
N ARG A 187 8.90 5.42 -5.03
CA ARG A 187 8.79 5.70 -6.47
C ARG A 187 9.40 7.05 -6.80
N VAL A 188 10.31 7.06 -7.78
CA VAL A 188 10.98 8.26 -8.29
C VAL A 188 10.59 8.48 -9.75
N ARG A 189 10.08 9.66 -10.05
CA ARG A 189 9.75 10.10 -11.41
C ARG A 189 10.98 10.66 -12.11
N VAL A 190 11.10 10.31 -13.38
CA VAL A 190 11.93 11.04 -14.33
C VAL A 190 10.98 11.69 -15.33
N ALA A 191 11.07 13.01 -15.51
CA ALA A 191 10.24 13.70 -16.49
C ALA A 191 10.62 13.25 -17.92
N PRO A 192 9.66 13.11 -18.85
CA PRO A 192 9.96 12.65 -20.21
C PRO A 192 10.94 13.52 -20.99
N ASP A 193 11.02 14.80 -20.66
CA ASP A 193 11.97 15.80 -21.22
C ASP A 193 13.29 15.89 -20.44
N HIS A 194 13.46 15.08 -19.41
CA HIS A 194 14.68 15.06 -18.62
C HIS A 194 15.86 14.49 -19.42
N PRO A 195 17.08 15.06 -19.33
CA PRO A 195 18.26 14.60 -20.10
C PRO A 195 18.56 13.10 -19.96
N LEU A 196 18.20 12.50 -18.83
CA LEU A 196 18.43 11.08 -18.54
C LEU A 196 17.19 10.20 -18.77
N ALA A 197 16.14 10.68 -19.43
CA ALA A 197 14.90 9.91 -19.63
C ALA A 197 15.12 8.60 -20.42
N GLY A 198 16.12 8.57 -21.31
CA GLY A 198 16.48 7.37 -22.09
C GLY A 198 17.49 6.42 -21.42
N LEU A 199 17.86 6.66 -20.16
CA LEU A 199 18.88 5.88 -19.48
C LEU A 199 18.35 4.49 -19.06
N ASP A 200 19.22 3.47 -19.13
CA ASP A 200 18.96 2.18 -18.48
C ASP A 200 19.18 2.29 -16.95
N TRP A 201 18.10 2.57 -16.25
CA TRP A 201 18.13 2.75 -14.80
C TRP A 201 18.49 1.48 -14.05
N ALA A 202 18.10 0.31 -14.56
CA ALA A 202 18.44 -0.95 -13.93
C ALA A 202 19.94 -1.22 -14.03
N GLY A 203 20.54 -1.00 -15.20
CA GLY A 203 21.97 -1.10 -15.40
C GLY A 203 22.77 -0.12 -14.55
N LEU A 204 22.34 1.16 -14.48
CA LEU A 204 23.02 2.19 -13.69
C LEU A 204 23.02 1.89 -12.19
N LEU A 205 21.91 1.41 -11.65
CA LEU A 205 21.73 1.22 -10.21
C LEU A 205 22.33 -0.08 -9.68
N ASN A 206 22.62 -1.05 -10.55
CA ASN A 206 23.24 -2.32 -10.21
C ASN A 206 24.77 -2.32 -10.29
N THR A 207 25.40 -1.20 -10.66
CA THR A 207 26.86 -1.00 -10.68
C THR A 207 27.32 -0.27 -9.43
#